data_8bbe034a0ad8c254447b0e90d49f0722
#
_entry.id   8bbe034a0ad8c254447b0e90d49f0722
#
_cell.length_a   1.000
_cell.length_b   1.000
_cell.length_c   1.000
_cell.angle_alpha   90.00
_cell.angle_beta   90.00
_cell.angle_gamma   90.00
#
_symmetry.space_group_name_H-M   'P 1'
#
loop_
_entity.id
_entity.type
_entity.pdbx_description
1 polymer ?
#
loop_
_entity_poly.entity_id
_entity_poly.type
_entity_poly.pdbx_seq_one_letter_code
_entity_poly.pdbx_strand_id
1 'polypeptide(L)'
;FSISFSGCPVKKLQAEETWRFTMSFTHLHVHTEYSLLDGSCKIKELIARAAELGMKNIAITDHGNMYGVIEFYRAARAAGINPVIGCEVYVAPGSRFDREVTKGEGRYNHLVLLAENNVGYSNLIKIVSKGFTEGFYYKPRVDYEVLEKYHEGVIALSACLAGAVATALRYGQYETAKKEAERLY
;
A
#
# COMPACT_ATOMS: atom_id res chain seq x y z
N PHE A 1 -26.16 32.84 19.07
CA PHE A 1 -27.46 32.24 18.72
C PHE A 1 -27.43 30.78 19.18
N SER A 2 -28.09 30.51 20.34
CA SER A 2 -28.33 29.16 20.86
C SER A 2 -29.60 28.63 20.23
N ILE A 3 -29.55 27.54 19.50
CA ILE A 3 -30.73 26.80 19.05
C ILE A 3 -30.95 25.65 20.04
N SER A 4 -32.00 25.82 20.88
CA SER A 4 -32.50 24.79 21.77
C SER A 4 -33.43 23.85 20.98
N PHE A 5 -33.05 22.57 20.84
CA PHE A 5 -33.98 21.54 20.38
C PHE A 5 -34.63 20.85 21.59
N SER A 6 -35.80 21.39 22.00
CA SER A 6 -36.71 20.68 22.91
C SER A 6 -37.76 19.95 22.07
N GLY A 7 -37.88 18.65 22.26
CA GLY A 7 -39.07 17.89 21.87
C GLY A 7 -38.96 16.90 20.72
N CYS A 8 -38.03 15.95 20.80
CA CYS A 8 -38.20 14.67 20.08
C CYS A 8 -38.17 13.54 21.13
N PRO A 9 -39.23 12.75 21.30
CA PRO A 9 -39.19 11.62 22.25
C PRO A 9 -38.21 10.57 21.71
N VAL A 10 -37.01 10.50 22.28
CA VAL A 10 -36.10 9.40 22.06
C VAL A 10 -36.74 8.16 22.63
N LYS A 11 -37.41 7.36 21.78
CA LYS A 11 -37.74 5.99 22.15
C LYS A 11 -36.45 5.32 22.55
N LYS A 12 -36.34 4.89 23.81
CA LYS A 12 -35.31 3.92 24.22
C LYS A 12 -35.51 2.68 23.35
N LEU A 13 -34.70 2.61 22.26
CA LEU A 13 -34.48 1.37 21.56
C LEU A 13 -33.79 0.45 22.55
N GLN A 14 -34.42 -0.65 22.88
CA GLN A 14 -33.87 -1.73 23.67
C GLN A 14 -32.56 -2.17 22.99
N ALA A 15 -31.50 -2.23 23.78
CA ALA A 15 -30.15 -2.53 23.34
C ALA A 15 -30.00 -4.04 23.02
N GLU A 16 -30.66 -4.54 21.99
CA GLU A 16 -30.53 -5.96 21.58
C GLU A 16 -30.67 -6.22 20.07
N GLU A 17 -30.51 -5.21 19.21
CA GLU A 17 -30.19 -5.48 17.81
C GLU A 17 -29.04 -4.58 17.38
N THR A 18 -27.85 -4.87 17.91
CA THR A 18 -26.62 -4.42 17.27
C THR A 18 -26.56 -5.10 15.91
N TRP A 19 -26.90 -4.34 14.87
CA TRP A 19 -26.52 -4.67 13.50
C TRP A 19 -25.00 -4.78 13.49
N ARG A 20 -24.49 -5.98 13.79
CA ARG A 20 -23.11 -6.33 13.51
C ARG A 20 -22.97 -6.41 12.00
N PHE A 21 -22.92 -5.27 11.34
CA PHE A 21 -22.20 -5.18 10.09
C PHE A 21 -20.73 -5.52 10.44
N THR A 22 -20.40 -6.79 10.41
CA THR A 22 -19.01 -7.23 10.36
C THR A 22 -18.50 -6.87 8.98
N MET A 23 -18.34 -5.58 8.70
CA MET A 23 -17.53 -5.15 7.57
C MET A 23 -16.11 -5.56 7.89
N SER A 24 -15.65 -6.65 7.25
CA SER A 24 -14.26 -7.06 7.37
C SER A 24 -13.41 -6.06 6.59
N PHE A 25 -12.90 -5.04 7.28
CA PHE A 25 -11.97 -4.10 6.69
C PHE A 25 -10.58 -4.72 6.62
N THR A 26 -9.87 -4.49 5.52
CA THR A 26 -8.49 -4.92 5.32
C THR A 26 -7.61 -3.72 4.98
N HIS A 27 -6.62 -3.43 5.81
CA HIS A 27 -5.59 -2.47 5.45
C HIS A 27 -4.68 -3.07 4.38
N LEU A 28 -4.66 -2.42 3.19
CA LEU A 28 -3.86 -2.86 2.03
C LEU A 28 -2.57 -2.06 1.83
N HIS A 29 -2.35 -1.01 2.63
CA HIS A 29 -1.17 -0.16 2.60
C HIS A 29 -0.67 0.06 4.03
N VAL A 30 0.34 -0.70 4.44
CA VAL A 30 0.85 -0.73 5.82
C VAL A 30 2.37 -0.78 5.83
N HIS A 31 2.99 0.11 6.59
CA HIS A 31 4.44 0.17 6.81
C HIS A 31 4.79 -0.40 8.18
N THR A 32 5.74 -1.32 8.19
CA THR A 32 6.27 -1.91 9.44
C THR A 32 7.58 -1.24 9.84
N GLU A 33 8.19 -1.73 10.91
CA GLU A 33 9.52 -1.32 11.37
C GLU A 33 10.62 -1.47 10.29
N TYR A 34 10.36 -2.21 9.22
CA TYR A 34 11.27 -2.32 8.06
C TYR A 34 11.16 -1.16 7.07
N SER A 35 10.20 -0.25 7.24
CA SER A 35 10.16 1.08 6.61
C SER A 35 10.95 2.07 7.46
N LEU A 36 12.27 1.96 7.47
CA LEU A 36 13.21 2.46 8.47
C LEU A 36 13.07 3.93 8.87
N LEU A 37 12.53 4.80 8.03
CA LEU A 37 12.43 6.23 8.31
C LEU A 37 11.11 6.64 8.98
N ASP A 38 10.03 5.91 8.74
CA ASP A 38 8.67 6.31 9.13
C ASP A 38 7.78 5.16 9.61
N GLY A 39 8.23 3.91 9.47
CA GLY A 39 7.50 2.73 9.95
C GLY A 39 7.69 2.53 11.45
N SER A 40 6.61 2.67 12.23
CA SER A 40 6.63 2.45 13.69
C SER A 40 5.93 1.16 14.12
N CYS A 41 5.24 0.49 13.22
CA CYS A 41 4.48 -0.73 13.53
C CYS A 41 5.40 -1.94 13.60
N LYS A 42 5.72 -2.39 14.81
CA LYS A 42 6.40 -3.68 14.97
C LYS A 42 5.48 -4.82 14.59
N ILE A 43 5.99 -5.77 13.80
CA ILE A 43 5.18 -6.84 13.19
C ILE A 43 4.32 -7.58 14.23
N LYS A 44 4.89 -7.99 15.35
CA LYS A 44 4.16 -8.73 16.38
C LYS A 44 3.04 -7.91 17.01
N GLU A 45 3.30 -6.63 17.31
CA GLU A 45 2.33 -5.71 17.90
C GLU A 45 1.20 -5.38 16.89
N LEU A 46 1.56 -5.18 15.62
CA LEU A 46 0.62 -4.95 14.53
C LEU A 46 -0.36 -6.11 14.37
N ILE A 47 0.15 -7.34 14.35
CA ILE A 47 -0.69 -8.55 14.20
C ILE A 47 -1.56 -8.77 15.45
N ALA A 48 -1.03 -8.57 16.66
CA ALA A 48 -1.81 -8.65 17.88
C ALA A 48 -2.96 -7.63 17.87
N ARG A 49 -2.67 -6.38 17.47
CA ARG A 49 -3.69 -5.34 17.37
C ARG A 49 -4.75 -5.62 16.30
N ALA A 50 -4.35 -6.15 15.15
CA ALA A 50 -5.28 -6.56 14.11
C ALA A 50 -6.23 -7.68 14.60
N ALA A 51 -5.70 -8.64 15.36
CA ALA A 51 -6.50 -9.71 15.97
C ALA A 51 -7.49 -9.17 17.01
N GLU A 52 -7.06 -8.28 17.90
CA GLU A 52 -7.93 -7.61 18.89
C GLU A 52 -9.08 -6.86 18.24
N LEU A 53 -8.83 -6.19 17.10
CA LEU A 53 -9.83 -5.47 16.31
C LEU A 53 -10.73 -6.40 15.48
N GLY A 54 -10.52 -7.71 15.53
CA GLY A 54 -11.28 -8.71 14.79
C GLY A 54 -11.00 -8.73 13.29
N MET A 55 -9.90 -8.12 12.84
CA MET A 55 -9.50 -8.13 11.43
C MET A 55 -9.13 -9.55 10.99
N LYS A 56 -9.58 -9.94 9.81
CA LYS A 56 -9.29 -11.26 9.24
C LYS A 56 -8.11 -11.25 8.27
N ASN A 57 -7.78 -10.08 7.75
CA ASN A 57 -6.72 -9.89 6.77
C ASN A 57 -5.97 -8.60 7.08
N ILE A 58 -4.68 -8.55 6.74
CA ILE A 58 -3.86 -7.33 6.78
C ILE A 58 -2.72 -7.46 5.79
N ALA A 59 -2.30 -6.36 5.18
CA ALA A 59 -1.16 -6.34 4.27
C ALA A 59 0.12 -5.87 4.97
N ILE A 60 1.26 -6.21 4.35
CA ILE A 60 2.56 -5.57 4.54
C ILE A 60 3.00 -4.96 3.22
N THR A 61 3.38 -3.68 3.24
CA THR A 61 3.77 -2.92 2.04
C THR A 61 4.88 -1.93 2.37
N ASP A 62 5.98 -2.42 2.92
CA ASP A 62 7.12 -1.59 3.30
C ASP A 62 7.75 -0.87 2.12
N HIS A 63 8.40 0.26 2.39
CA HIS A 63 9.06 1.11 1.41
C HIS A 63 10.23 0.42 0.73
N GLY A 64 10.04 0.03 -0.53
CA GLY A 64 11.07 -0.45 -1.44
C GLY A 64 11.75 -1.77 -1.03
N ASN A 65 11.22 -2.48 -0.05
CA ASN A 65 11.80 -3.73 0.41
C ASN A 65 10.75 -4.76 0.85
N MET A 66 11.19 -6.01 1.02
CA MET A 66 10.40 -7.14 1.49
C MET A 66 11.06 -7.85 2.68
N TYR A 67 11.84 -7.13 3.48
CA TYR A 67 12.66 -7.73 4.55
C TYR A 67 11.81 -8.38 5.65
N GLY A 68 10.70 -7.77 6.01
CA GLY A 68 9.78 -8.25 7.06
C GLY A 68 8.78 -9.31 6.61
N VAL A 69 8.69 -9.63 5.32
CA VAL A 69 7.60 -10.43 4.74
C VAL A 69 7.48 -11.82 5.36
N ILE A 70 8.57 -12.52 5.59
CA ILE A 70 8.54 -13.88 6.16
C ILE A 70 8.13 -13.86 7.63
N GLU A 71 8.65 -12.90 8.41
CA GLU A 71 8.25 -12.72 9.81
C GLU A 71 6.78 -12.37 9.90
N PHE A 72 6.32 -11.42 9.10
CA PHE A 72 4.92 -10.99 9.00
C PHE A 72 4.00 -12.16 8.65
N TYR A 73 4.35 -12.92 7.61
CA TYR A 73 3.57 -14.08 7.16
C TYR A 73 3.39 -15.10 8.31
N ARG A 74 4.50 -15.46 8.98
CA ARG A 74 4.46 -16.42 10.08
C ARG A 74 3.63 -15.92 11.26
N ALA A 75 3.81 -14.66 11.65
CA ALA A 75 3.07 -14.05 12.75
C ALA A 75 1.56 -13.98 12.46
N ALA A 76 1.17 -13.53 11.26
CA ALA A 76 -0.22 -13.43 10.84
C ALA A 76 -0.90 -14.82 10.79
N ARG A 77 -0.23 -15.81 10.19
CA ARG A 77 -0.76 -17.20 10.13
C ARG A 77 -0.94 -17.81 11.52
N ALA A 78 0.02 -17.58 12.42
CA ALA A 78 -0.08 -18.05 13.81
C ALA A 78 -1.24 -17.42 14.57
N ALA A 79 -1.59 -16.17 14.27
CA ALA A 79 -2.73 -15.45 14.85
C ALA A 79 -4.07 -15.71 14.14
N GLY A 80 -4.13 -16.58 13.11
CA GLY A 80 -5.33 -16.85 12.33
C GLY A 80 -5.75 -15.70 11.40
N ILE A 81 -4.83 -14.78 11.10
CA ILE A 81 -5.01 -13.67 10.17
C ILE A 81 -4.44 -14.07 8.81
N ASN A 82 -5.15 -13.72 7.74
CA ASN A 82 -4.66 -13.92 6.37
C ASN A 82 -3.70 -12.80 5.98
N PRO A 83 -2.40 -13.09 5.73
CA PRO A 83 -1.42 -12.10 5.31
C PRO A 83 -1.55 -11.78 3.82
N VAL A 84 -1.64 -10.50 3.49
CA VAL A 84 -1.51 -10.00 2.12
C VAL A 84 -0.08 -9.47 1.94
N ILE A 85 0.65 -10.06 1.00
CA ILE A 85 2.07 -9.72 0.79
C ILE A 85 2.19 -8.66 -0.30
N GLY A 86 2.91 -7.60 0.00
CA GLY A 86 3.14 -6.49 -0.91
C GLY A 86 4.42 -5.72 -0.64
N CYS A 87 4.60 -4.68 -1.40
CA CYS A 87 5.69 -3.70 -1.27
C CYS A 87 5.24 -2.37 -1.87
N GLU A 88 5.55 -1.24 -1.22
CA GLU A 88 5.44 0.06 -1.84
C GLU A 88 6.74 0.35 -2.60
N VAL A 89 6.72 0.18 -3.92
CA VAL A 89 7.89 0.39 -4.76
C VAL A 89 8.07 1.85 -5.14
N TYR A 90 9.30 2.23 -5.44
CA TYR A 90 9.67 3.53 -6.00
C TYR A 90 9.75 3.43 -7.51
N VAL A 91 8.84 4.09 -8.24
CA VAL A 91 8.79 4.07 -9.71
C VAL A 91 9.52 5.29 -10.26
N ALA A 92 10.56 5.08 -11.06
CA ALA A 92 11.26 6.13 -11.77
C ALA A 92 10.34 6.79 -12.81
N PRO A 93 10.38 8.12 -13.02
CA PRO A 93 9.57 8.79 -14.05
C PRO A 93 9.89 8.32 -15.47
N GLY A 94 11.16 8.00 -15.73
CA GLY A 94 11.67 7.43 -16.97
C GLY A 94 12.22 6.03 -16.74
N SER A 95 13.46 5.80 -17.14
CA SER A 95 14.16 4.54 -16.94
C SER A 95 14.73 4.43 -15.52
N ARG A 96 14.70 3.23 -14.93
CA ARG A 96 15.37 2.93 -13.66
C ARG A 96 16.89 3.19 -13.69
N PHE A 97 17.46 3.24 -14.90
CA PHE A 97 18.89 3.53 -15.10
C PHE A 97 19.22 5.02 -15.07
N ASP A 98 18.23 5.90 -15.20
CA ASP A 98 18.44 7.35 -15.21
C ASP A 98 18.98 7.83 -13.86
N ARG A 99 20.07 8.59 -13.90
CA ARG A 99 20.72 9.18 -12.71
C ARG A 99 20.55 10.70 -12.65
N GLU A 100 20.04 11.31 -13.73
CA GLU A 100 19.73 12.71 -13.80
C GLU A 100 18.27 12.95 -13.47
N VAL A 101 18.00 14.02 -12.73
CA VAL A 101 16.64 14.44 -12.39
C VAL A 101 16.36 15.70 -13.19
N THR A 102 15.35 15.66 -14.05
CA THR A 102 14.88 16.84 -14.78
C THR A 102 14.39 17.89 -13.77
N LYS A 103 14.78 19.15 -13.97
CA LYS A 103 14.42 20.23 -13.05
C LYS A 103 12.90 20.36 -12.97
N GLY A 104 12.35 20.10 -11.78
CA GLY A 104 10.90 20.12 -11.53
C GLY A 104 10.23 18.75 -11.49
N GLU A 105 10.90 17.67 -11.87
CA GLU A 105 10.40 16.31 -11.71
C GLU A 105 10.89 15.68 -10.41
N GLY A 106 10.04 14.87 -9.77
CA GLY A 106 10.42 14.04 -8.64
C GLY A 106 11.37 12.91 -9.10
N ARG A 107 12.20 12.41 -8.19
CA ARG A 107 13.13 11.30 -8.50
C ARG A 107 12.42 9.97 -8.67
N TYR A 108 11.24 9.83 -8.12
CA TYR A 108 10.38 8.63 -8.14
C TYR A 108 8.98 8.96 -7.67
N ASN A 109 8.04 8.10 -8.01
CA ASN A 109 6.69 8.06 -7.44
C ASN A 109 6.49 6.76 -6.65
N HIS A 110 5.52 6.75 -5.74
CA HIS A 110 5.16 5.55 -4.99
C HIS A 110 4.09 4.75 -5.75
N LEU A 111 4.21 3.44 -5.71
CA LEU A 111 3.21 2.50 -6.21
C LEU A 111 3.14 1.31 -5.25
N VAL A 112 1.94 0.98 -4.77
CA VAL A 112 1.77 -0.21 -3.94
C VAL A 112 1.49 -1.41 -4.83
N LEU A 113 2.27 -2.47 -4.64
CA LEU A 113 2.10 -3.75 -5.32
C LEU A 113 1.75 -4.83 -4.31
N LEU A 114 0.72 -5.63 -4.62
CA LEU A 114 0.26 -6.75 -3.81
C LEU A 114 0.34 -8.03 -4.63
N ALA A 115 0.80 -9.10 -4.00
CA ALA A 115 0.79 -10.43 -4.63
C ALA A 115 -0.60 -11.07 -4.48
N GLU A 116 -1.25 -11.36 -5.60
CA GLU A 116 -2.52 -12.07 -5.63
C GLU A 116 -2.37 -13.56 -5.34
N ASN A 117 -1.26 -14.14 -5.81
CA ASN A 117 -0.97 -15.58 -5.76
C ASN A 117 0.55 -15.83 -5.71
N ASN A 118 0.97 -17.10 -5.77
CA ASN A 118 2.39 -17.47 -5.74
C ASN A 118 3.18 -16.99 -6.97
N VAL A 119 2.54 -16.87 -8.14
CA VAL A 119 3.18 -16.28 -9.33
C VAL A 119 3.46 -14.81 -9.07
N GLY A 120 2.46 -14.06 -8.58
CA GLY A 120 2.60 -12.67 -8.20
C GLY A 120 3.65 -12.45 -7.11
N TYR A 121 3.72 -13.32 -6.10
CA TYR A 121 4.76 -13.26 -5.07
C TYR A 121 6.16 -13.43 -5.68
N SER A 122 6.35 -14.42 -6.56
CA SER A 122 7.62 -14.61 -7.27
C SER A 122 7.99 -13.41 -8.15
N ASN A 123 7.01 -12.82 -8.82
CA ASN A 123 7.20 -11.63 -9.64
C ASN A 123 7.50 -10.39 -8.81
N LEU A 124 6.81 -10.21 -7.68
CA LEU A 124 7.08 -9.12 -6.75
C LEU A 124 8.53 -9.16 -6.22
N ILE A 125 9.04 -10.35 -5.88
CA ILE A 125 10.46 -10.53 -5.51
C ILE A 125 11.39 -10.05 -6.64
N LYS A 126 11.10 -10.42 -7.90
CA LYS A 126 11.91 -10.00 -9.05
C LYS A 126 11.85 -8.48 -9.24
N ILE A 127 10.66 -7.88 -9.15
CA ILE A 127 10.47 -6.42 -9.26
C ILE A 127 11.32 -5.69 -8.21
N VAL A 128 11.17 -6.05 -6.93
CA VAL A 128 11.91 -5.42 -5.83
C VAL A 128 13.41 -5.64 -5.98
N SER A 129 13.84 -6.86 -6.34
CA SER A 129 15.27 -7.16 -6.57
C SER A 129 15.87 -6.32 -7.70
N LYS A 130 15.15 -6.10 -8.80
CA LYS A 130 15.57 -5.22 -9.89
C LYS A 130 15.76 -3.77 -9.43
N GLY A 131 14.91 -3.29 -8.53
CA GLY A 131 15.09 -1.99 -7.91
C GLY A 131 16.46 -1.85 -7.22
N PHE A 132 16.91 -2.87 -6.50
CA PHE A 132 18.21 -2.88 -5.84
C PHE A 132 19.38 -3.10 -6.79
N THR A 133 19.28 -4.05 -7.70
CA THR A 133 20.42 -4.46 -8.55
C THR A 133 20.65 -3.56 -9.76
N GLU A 134 19.61 -2.91 -10.27
CA GLU A 134 19.66 -2.11 -11.49
C GLU A 134 19.30 -0.63 -11.26
N GLY A 135 18.23 -0.37 -10.49
CA GLY A 135 17.62 0.94 -10.38
C GLY A 135 18.04 1.77 -9.15
N PHE A 136 19.00 1.31 -8.37
CA PHE A 136 19.37 2.02 -7.14
C PHE A 136 20.00 3.39 -7.41
N TYR A 137 19.23 4.43 -7.06
CA TYR A 137 19.69 5.82 -7.06
C TYR A 137 18.95 6.56 -5.94
N TYR A 138 19.59 6.73 -4.79
CA TYR A 138 19.04 7.14 -3.49
C TYR A 138 18.00 6.18 -2.92
N LYS A 139 17.18 5.56 -3.76
CA LYS A 139 16.17 4.52 -3.45
C LYS A 139 16.23 3.39 -4.47
N PRO A 140 15.77 2.18 -4.14
CA PRO A 140 15.67 1.08 -5.09
C PRO A 140 14.48 1.33 -6.03
N ARG A 141 14.75 1.93 -7.18
CA ARG A 141 13.73 2.31 -8.15
C ARG A 141 13.49 1.23 -9.20
N VAL A 142 12.25 1.03 -9.53
CA VAL A 142 11.80 0.26 -10.69
C VAL A 142 11.28 1.21 -11.77
N ASP A 143 10.92 0.69 -12.92
CA ASP A 143 10.25 1.42 -14.00
C ASP A 143 9.15 0.57 -14.61
N TYR A 144 8.41 1.15 -15.55
CA TYR A 144 7.29 0.46 -16.20
C TYR A 144 7.75 -0.73 -17.04
N GLU A 145 8.97 -0.74 -17.57
CA GLU A 145 9.53 -1.91 -18.28
C GLU A 145 9.58 -3.14 -17.36
N VAL A 146 10.06 -2.96 -16.13
CA VAL A 146 10.09 -4.05 -15.12
C VAL A 146 8.70 -4.44 -14.70
N LEU A 147 7.81 -3.45 -14.48
CA LEU A 147 6.43 -3.70 -14.07
C LEU A 147 5.66 -4.48 -15.14
N GLU A 148 5.72 -4.06 -16.40
CA GLU A 148 5.10 -4.74 -17.54
C GLU A 148 5.62 -6.18 -17.72
N LYS A 149 6.91 -6.40 -17.48
CA LYS A 149 7.51 -7.73 -17.61
C LYS A 149 7.05 -8.71 -16.52
N TYR A 150 6.77 -8.23 -15.31
CA TYR A 150 6.50 -9.05 -14.13
C TYR A 150 5.14 -8.78 -13.49
N HIS A 151 4.16 -8.27 -14.25
CA HIS A 151 2.83 -7.90 -13.73
C HIS A 151 1.95 -9.09 -13.38
N GLU A 152 2.16 -10.27 -13.97
CA GLU A 152 1.29 -11.43 -13.77
C GLU A 152 1.13 -11.79 -12.29
N GLY A 153 -0.13 -11.83 -11.82
CA GLY A 153 -0.48 -12.12 -10.43
C GLY A 153 -0.12 -10.99 -9.45
N VAL A 154 0.15 -9.78 -9.94
CA VAL A 154 0.44 -8.59 -9.14
C VAL A 154 -0.68 -7.57 -9.30
N ILE A 155 -1.24 -7.11 -8.19
CA ILE A 155 -2.25 -6.05 -8.12
C ILE A 155 -1.53 -4.74 -7.79
N ALA A 156 -1.82 -3.68 -8.56
CA ALA A 156 -1.27 -2.34 -8.32
C ALA A 156 -2.32 -1.42 -7.70
N LEU A 157 -1.92 -0.62 -6.70
CA LEU A 157 -2.71 0.46 -6.12
C LEU A 157 -1.95 1.78 -6.29
N SER A 158 -2.65 2.87 -6.56
CA SER A 158 -2.06 4.20 -6.86
C SER A 158 -1.29 4.85 -5.71
N ALA A 159 -1.12 4.14 -4.61
CA ALA A 159 -0.39 4.52 -3.39
C ALA A 159 -0.98 5.76 -2.68
N CYS A 160 -0.10 6.72 -2.32
CA CYS A 160 -0.40 7.88 -1.50
C CYS A 160 -0.27 9.19 -2.31
N LEU A 161 -0.13 10.34 -1.63
CA LEU A 161 0.09 11.64 -2.29
C LEU A 161 1.38 11.73 -3.12
N ALA A 162 2.33 10.80 -2.89
CA ALA A 162 3.55 10.67 -3.69
C ALA A 162 3.38 9.70 -4.88
N GLY A 163 2.19 9.11 -5.09
CA GLY A 163 1.86 8.34 -6.28
C GLY A 163 1.73 9.22 -7.53
N ALA A 164 1.98 8.66 -8.71
CA ALA A 164 1.98 9.40 -9.97
C ALA A 164 0.63 10.08 -10.25
N VAL A 165 -0.49 9.37 -10.05
CA VAL A 165 -1.85 9.88 -10.24
C VAL A 165 -2.12 11.05 -9.29
N ALA A 166 -1.87 10.87 -8.00
CA ALA A 166 -2.13 11.91 -6.99
C ALA A 166 -1.22 13.13 -7.18
N THR A 167 0.05 12.91 -7.55
CA THR A 167 1.00 13.99 -7.85
C THR A 167 0.51 14.82 -9.03
N ALA A 168 0.10 14.20 -10.13
CA ALA A 168 -0.42 14.91 -11.30
C ALA A 168 -1.68 15.74 -10.95
N LEU A 169 -2.62 15.19 -10.16
CA LEU A 169 -3.81 15.91 -9.70
C LEU A 169 -3.46 17.12 -8.85
N ARG A 170 -2.49 17.02 -7.94
CA ARG A 170 -2.03 18.13 -7.10
C ARG A 170 -1.49 19.30 -7.90
N TYR A 171 -0.93 19.05 -9.07
CA TYR A 171 -0.44 20.08 -9.98
C TYR A 171 -1.47 20.49 -11.05
N GLY A 172 -2.73 20.07 -10.93
CA GLY A 172 -3.80 20.40 -11.87
C GLY A 172 -3.65 19.72 -13.24
N GLN A 173 -2.85 18.67 -13.35
CA GLN A 173 -2.56 17.96 -14.61
C GLN A 173 -3.51 16.75 -14.77
N TYR A 174 -4.79 17.03 -14.97
CA TYR A 174 -5.83 15.99 -15.03
C TYR A 174 -5.57 14.94 -16.12
N GLU A 175 -5.21 15.36 -17.33
CA GLU A 175 -4.95 14.43 -18.45
C GLU A 175 -3.74 13.53 -18.19
N THR A 176 -2.72 14.06 -17.51
CA THR A 176 -1.58 13.27 -17.06
C THR A 176 -2.02 12.24 -16.00
N ALA A 177 -2.80 12.66 -15.02
CA ALA A 177 -3.33 11.77 -13.98
C ALA A 177 -4.18 10.63 -14.57
N LYS A 178 -5.01 10.96 -15.58
CA LYS A 178 -5.83 9.99 -16.30
C LYS A 178 -4.97 8.96 -17.03
N LYS A 179 -3.94 9.40 -17.76
CA LYS A 179 -3.00 8.50 -18.45
C LYS A 179 -2.26 7.56 -17.47
N GLU A 180 -1.82 8.09 -16.33
CA GLU A 180 -1.17 7.27 -15.31
C GLU A 180 -2.14 6.25 -14.70
N ALA A 181 -3.41 6.61 -14.50
CA ALA A 181 -4.43 5.67 -14.03
C ALA A 181 -4.74 4.59 -15.07
N GLU A 182 -4.89 4.96 -16.35
CA GLU A 182 -5.13 4.04 -17.47
C GLU A 182 -3.97 3.05 -17.66
N ARG A 183 -2.75 3.46 -17.32
CA ARG A 183 -1.56 2.59 -17.40
C ARG A 183 -1.56 1.47 -16.37
N LEU A 184 -2.27 1.66 -15.26
CA LEU A 184 -2.37 0.67 -14.17
C LEU A 184 -3.54 -0.31 -14.36
N TYR A 185 -4.40 -0.07 -15.35
CA TYR A 185 -5.58 -0.88 -15.66
C TYR A 185 -5.24 -1.97 -16.68
#